data_6c2f4d57aa5f27469496b70dd9df021a
#
_entry.id   6c2f4d57aa5f27469496b70dd9df021a
#
_cell.length_a   1.000
_cell.length_b   1.000
_cell.length_c   1.000
_cell.angle_alpha   90.00
_cell.angle_beta   90.00
_cell.angle_gamma   90.00
#
_symmetry.space_group_name_H-M   'P 1'
#
loop_
_entity.id
_entity.type
_entity.pdbx_description
1 polymer ?
#
loop_
_entity_poly.entity_id
_entity_poly.type
_entity_poly.pdbx_seq_one_letter_code
_entity_poly.pdbx_strand_id
1 'polypeptide(L)'
;MAEKHPEAPFQLPKEYFTKHLGFHTASPKPGQTEITLDILPHYLNIVGYVHGGFLMTVLDTLMGHAVFTSLGDPQARFGTSQMTTHFLRTVNGGQLTGEGRVVSNEGMYLTAEAELRSERGELIATAEAQFTRFQPLGR
;
A
#
# COMPACT_ATOMS: atom_id res chain seq x y z
N MET A 1 3.56 15.19 16.22
CA MET A 1 4.14 15.84 15.07
C MET A 1 3.59 15.21 13.80
N ALA A 2 3.17 16.03 12.87
CA ALA A 2 2.64 15.51 11.63
C ALA A 2 3.78 14.92 10.80
N GLU A 3 3.57 13.73 10.32
CA GLU A 3 4.52 13.09 9.47
C GLU A 3 4.39 13.61 8.06
N LYS A 4 5.52 13.94 7.44
CA LYS A 4 5.51 14.38 6.06
C LYS A 4 5.95 13.25 5.17
N HIS A 5 5.34 13.18 4.01
CA HIS A 5 5.77 12.28 2.96
C HIS A 5 6.75 13.06 2.09
N PRO A 6 8.05 12.84 2.24
CA PRO A 6 9.03 13.74 1.60
C PRO A 6 8.98 13.73 0.09
N GLU A 7 8.44 12.68 -0.51
CA GLU A 7 8.36 12.57 -1.96
C GLU A 7 7.09 13.19 -2.54
N ALA A 8 6.16 13.61 -1.70
CA ALA A 8 4.90 14.17 -2.19
C ALA A 8 5.14 15.51 -2.85
N PRO A 9 4.85 15.65 -4.15
CA PRO A 9 5.07 16.89 -4.88
C PRO A 9 3.95 17.90 -4.71
N PHE A 10 2.90 17.52 -4.00
CA PHE A 10 1.72 18.32 -3.79
C PHE A 10 1.47 18.44 -2.30
N GLN A 11 0.68 19.44 -1.93
CA GLN A 11 0.37 19.63 -0.53
C GLN A 11 -0.67 18.59 -0.11
N LEU A 12 -0.30 17.77 0.87
CA LEU A 12 -1.23 16.78 1.42
C LEU A 12 -2.28 17.46 2.28
N PRO A 13 -3.51 16.95 2.30
CA PRO A 13 -4.51 17.40 3.26
C PRO A 13 -3.99 17.18 4.68
N LYS A 14 -4.52 17.93 5.64
CA LYS A 14 -4.17 17.77 7.04
C LYS A 14 -4.43 16.34 7.49
N GLU A 15 -5.54 15.76 7.04
CA GLU A 15 -5.87 14.36 7.26
C GLU A 15 -5.97 13.68 5.90
N TYR A 16 -5.28 12.57 5.74
CA TYR A 16 -5.42 11.74 4.55
C TYR A 16 -5.58 10.30 5.00
N PHE A 17 -6.01 9.46 4.07
CA PHE A 17 -6.57 8.15 4.40
C PHE A 17 -5.66 7.30 5.29
N THR A 18 -4.45 7.02 4.86
CA THR A 18 -3.58 6.12 5.64
C THR A 18 -3.12 6.75 6.94
N LYS A 19 -2.98 8.08 6.96
CA LYS A 19 -2.68 8.78 8.22
C LYS A 19 -3.82 8.62 9.20
N HIS A 20 -5.06 8.75 8.73
CA HIS A 20 -6.23 8.58 9.59
C HIS A 20 -6.29 7.14 10.14
N LEU A 21 -5.92 6.16 9.33
CA LEU A 21 -5.90 4.78 9.76
C LEU A 21 -4.72 4.47 10.68
N GLY A 22 -3.69 5.31 10.67
CA GLY A 22 -2.60 5.19 11.63
C GLY A 22 -1.42 4.36 11.15
N PHE A 23 -1.21 4.26 9.83
CA PHE A 23 -0.06 3.52 9.34
C PHE A 23 0.56 4.22 8.12
N HIS A 24 1.79 3.86 7.84
CA HIS A 24 2.47 4.29 6.63
C HIS A 24 3.48 3.21 6.23
N THR A 25 3.85 3.23 4.95
CA THR A 25 4.82 2.28 4.41
C THR A 25 6.17 2.95 4.24
N ALA A 26 7.23 2.16 4.20
CA ALA A 26 8.58 2.63 3.95
C ALA A 26 9.10 2.03 2.66
N SER A 27 9.97 2.75 1.98
CA SER A 27 10.60 2.25 0.74
C SER A 27 12.10 2.18 0.96
N PRO A 28 12.65 0.99 1.29
CA PRO A 28 14.10 0.87 1.53
C PRO A 28 14.92 1.12 0.28
N LYS A 29 14.33 0.90 -0.90
CA LYS A 29 14.97 1.25 -2.18
C LYS A 29 13.87 1.39 -3.23
N PRO A 30 14.17 2.09 -4.34
CA PRO A 30 13.14 2.31 -5.37
C PRO A 30 12.51 1.01 -5.84
N GLY A 31 11.18 1.01 -5.94
CA GLY A 31 10.43 -0.13 -6.40
C GLY A 31 10.16 -1.20 -5.37
N GLN A 32 10.57 -0.99 -4.11
CA GLN A 32 10.34 -1.93 -3.02
C GLN A 32 9.82 -1.19 -1.81
N THR A 33 8.88 -1.81 -1.10
CA THR A 33 8.27 -1.22 0.09
C THR A 33 8.11 -2.28 1.16
N GLU A 34 7.94 -1.80 2.39
CA GLU A 34 7.72 -2.67 3.54
C GLU A 34 6.88 -1.96 4.57
N ILE A 35 6.27 -2.74 5.45
CA ILE A 35 5.49 -2.21 6.56
C ILE A 35 5.53 -3.20 7.74
N THR A 36 5.50 -2.65 8.94
CA THR A 36 5.15 -3.38 10.16
C THR A 36 4.12 -2.54 10.88
N LEU A 37 2.97 -3.11 11.16
CA LEU A 37 1.92 -2.37 11.85
C LEU A 37 1.25 -3.24 12.91
N ASP A 38 0.77 -2.59 13.96
CA ASP A 38 -0.01 -3.25 14.99
C ASP A 38 -1.46 -3.31 14.56
N ILE A 39 -2.11 -4.45 14.81
CA ILE A 39 -3.53 -4.59 14.52
C ILE A 39 -4.30 -3.89 15.62
N LEU A 40 -5.00 -2.81 15.26
CA LEU A 40 -5.80 -2.02 16.19
C LEU A 40 -7.26 -2.46 16.13
N PRO A 41 -8.01 -2.30 17.24
CA PRO A 41 -9.40 -2.77 17.28
C PRO A 41 -10.29 -2.23 16.17
N HIS A 42 -10.08 -1.00 15.72
CA HIS A 42 -10.94 -0.43 14.68
C HIS A 42 -10.62 -0.91 13.26
N TYR A 43 -9.62 -1.80 13.13
CA TYR A 43 -9.38 -2.48 11.86
C TYR A 43 -10.22 -3.75 11.72
N LEU A 44 -10.89 -4.17 12.79
CA LEU A 44 -11.63 -5.43 12.81
C LEU A 44 -13.03 -5.24 12.24
N ASN A 45 -13.54 -6.30 11.64
CA ASN A 45 -14.92 -6.33 11.16
C ASN A 45 -15.85 -6.74 12.30
N ILE A 46 -17.15 -6.85 12.03
CA ILE A 46 -18.14 -7.16 13.06
C ILE A 46 -18.01 -8.58 13.61
N VAL A 47 -17.23 -9.45 12.98
CA VAL A 47 -16.99 -10.82 13.46
C VAL A 47 -15.67 -10.89 14.25
N GLY A 48 -14.93 -9.82 14.32
CA GLY A 48 -13.72 -9.76 15.14
C GLY A 48 -12.41 -10.11 14.43
N TYR A 49 -12.41 -10.13 13.11
CA TYR A 49 -11.20 -10.33 12.32
C TYR A 49 -10.86 -9.07 11.55
N VAL A 50 -9.58 -8.90 11.20
CA VAL A 50 -9.18 -7.75 10.41
C VAL A 50 -10.00 -7.70 9.12
N HIS A 51 -10.61 -6.54 8.89
CA HIS A 51 -11.48 -6.36 7.72
C HIS A 51 -10.69 -6.56 6.43
N GLY A 52 -11.27 -7.33 5.50
CA GLY A 52 -10.62 -7.56 4.21
C GLY A 52 -10.30 -6.26 3.48
N GLY A 53 -11.19 -5.27 3.58
CA GLY A 53 -10.95 -3.96 2.99
C GLY A 53 -9.74 -3.24 3.60
N PHE A 54 -9.49 -3.45 4.90
CA PHE A 54 -8.29 -2.90 5.51
C PHE A 54 -7.04 -3.58 4.95
N LEU A 55 -7.06 -4.90 4.83
CA LEU A 55 -5.94 -5.64 4.26
C LEU A 55 -5.67 -5.17 2.82
N MET A 56 -6.72 -4.95 2.03
CA MET A 56 -6.57 -4.44 0.67
C MET A 56 -5.97 -3.04 0.66
N THR A 57 -6.35 -2.21 1.63
CA THR A 57 -5.79 -0.86 1.74
C THR A 57 -4.29 -0.92 1.98
N VAL A 58 -3.85 -1.79 2.88
CA VAL A 58 -2.41 -1.93 3.16
C VAL A 58 -1.67 -2.46 1.93
N LEU A 59 -2.23 -3.47 1.28
CA LEU A 59 -1.63 -4.04 0.07
C LEU A 59 -1.54 -3.02 -1.05
N ASP A 60 -2.62 -2.27 -1.29
CA ASP A 60 -2.64 -1.24 -2.32
C ASP A 60 -1.61 -0.14 -2.02
N THR A 61 -1.50 0.24 -0.75
CA THR A 61 -0.54 1.26 -0.34
C THR A 61 0.90 0.79 -0.54
N LEU A 62 1.19 -0.47 -0.20
CA LEU A 62 2.52 -1.04 -0.45
C LEU A 62 2.87 -0.99 -1.93
N MET A 63 1.94 -1.41 -2.77
CA MET A 63 2.18 -1.45 -4.21
C MET A 63 2.27 -0.06 -4.81
N GLY A 64 1.38 0.85 -4.41
CA GLY A 64 1.40 2.22 -4.93
C GLY A 64 2.66 2.98 -4.55
N HIS A 65 3.13 2.80 -3.33
CA HIS A 65 4.37 3.43 -2.88
C HIS A 65 5.57 2.85 -3.64
N ALA A 66 5.57 1.54 -3.91
CA ALA A 66 6.63 0.93 -4.71
C ALA A 66 6.65 1.50 -6.12
N VAL A 67 5.47 1.68 -6.73
CA VAL A 67 5.37 2.30 -8.05
C VAL A 67 5.91 3.73 -8.01
N PHE A 68 5.49 4.52 -7.02
CA PHE A 68 5.92 5.90 -6.90
C PHE A 68 7.45 6.01 -6.83
N THR A 69 8.08 5.22 -5.95
CA THR A 69 9.53 5.30 -5.80
C THR A 69 10.27 4.75 -7.03
N SER A 70 9.69 3.78 -7.73
CA SER A 70 10.33 3.22 -8.92
C SER A 70 10.38 4.22 -10.06
N LEU A 71 9.42 5.15 -10.14
CA LEU A 71 9.36 6.12 -11.22
C LEU A 71 10.40 7.21 -11.08
N GLY A 72 10.83 7.52 -9.86
CA GLY A 72 11.86 8.52 -9.64
C GLY A 72 11.47 9.93 -10.06
N ASP A 73 10.18 10.18 -10.23
CA ASP A 73 9.65 11.46 -10.69
C ASP A 73 8.58 11.90 -9.70
N PRO A 74 8.89 12.91 -8.86
CA PRO A 74 7.91 13.34 -7.85
C PRO A 74 6.65 13.96 -8.44
N GLN A 75 6.67 14.30 -9.75
CA GLN A 75 5.48 14.83 -10.41
C GLN A 75 4.64 13.76 -11.09
N ALA A 76 5.07 12.49 -11.01
CA ALA A 76 4.33 11.41 -11.66
C ALA A 76 2.91 11.30 -11.10
N ARG A 77 1.97 11.05 -12.00
CA ARG A 77 0.58 10.81 -11.64
C ARG A 77 0.19 9.43 -12.11
N PHE A 78 -0.42 8.69 -11.23
CA PHE A 78 -0.85 7.32 -11.53
C PHE A 78 -1.94 6.93 -10.56
N GLY A 79 -2.65 5.86 -10.88
CA GLY A 79 -3.66 5.30 -10.00
C GLY A 79 -3.76 3.81 -10.21
N THR A 80 -4.32 3.14 -9.21
CA THR A 80 -4.60 1.71 -9.29
C THR A 80 -5.72 1.51 -10.30
N SER A 81 -5.46 0.76 -11.36
CA SER A 81 -6.49 0.50 -12.37
C SER A 81 -7.12 -0.88 -12.21
N GLN A 82 -6.41 -1.82 -11.61
CA GLN A 82 -6.94 -3.15 -11.37
C GLN A 82 -6.15 -3.79 -10.24
N MET A 83 -6.84 -4.51 -9.35
CA MET A 83 -6.20 -5.18 -8.22
C MET A 83 -6.90 -6.50 -7.96
N THR A 84 -6.11 -7.54 -7.81
CA THR A 84 -6.60 -8.86 -7.42
C THR A 84 -5.98 -9.20 -6.08
N THR A 85 -6.82 -9.59 -5.12
CA THR A 85 -6.38 -9.92 -3.77
C THR A 85 -6.83 -11.32 -3.42
N HIS A 86 -5.94 -12.07 -2.79
CA HIS A 86 -6.24 -13.41 -2.27
C HIS A 86 -6.13 -13.36 -0.75
N PHE A 87 -7.21 -13.71 -0.08
CA PHE A 87 -7.28 -13.73 1.38
C PHE A 87 -7.10 -15.18 1.83
N LEU A 88 -5.99 -15.46 2.48
CA LEU A 88 -5.59 -16.84 2.77
C LEU A 88 -5.87 -17.26 4.20
N ARG A 89 -5.79 -16.32 5.15
CA ARG A 89 -6.01 -16.59 6.57
C ARG A 89 -6.63 -15.39 7.23
N THR A 90 -7.41 -15.61 8.27
CA THR A 90 -7.89 -14.53 9.11
C THR A 90 -6.88 -14.21 10.19
N VAL A 91 -6.94 -12.98 10.69
CA VAL A 91 -6.06 -12.52 11.77
C VAL A 91 -6.83 -11.49 12.57
N ASN A 92 -6.59 -11.44 13.90
CA ASN A 92 -7.36 -10.52 14.76
C ASN A 92 -6.52 -9.80 15.80
N GLY A 93 -5.19 -9.96 15.78
CA GLY A 93 -4.33 -9.27 16.75
C GLY A 93 -2.88 -9.47 16.39
N GLY A 94 -2.02 -8.85 17.20
CA GLY A 94 -0.59 -8.90 16.98
C GLY A 94 -0.14 -7.91 15.93
N GLN A 95 0.94 -8.24 15.24
CA GLN A 95 1.52 -7.39 14.21
C GLN A 95 1.35 -8.03 12.84
N LEU A 96 1.19 -7.17 11.84
CA LEU A 96 1.28 -7.56 10.44
C LEU A 96 2.58 -7.01 9.88
N THR A 97 3.25 -7.81 9.08
CA THR A 97 4.36 -7.34 8.26
C THR A 97 3.98 -7.50 6.81
N GLY A 98 4.52 -6.63 5.96
CA GLY A 98 4.19 -6.69 4.55
C GLY A 98 5.33 -6.19 3.69
N GLU A 99 5.31 -6.61 2.45
CA GLU A 99 6.29 -6.19 1.44
C GLU A 99 5.56 -5.99 0.13
N GLY A 100 6.03 -5.00 -0.63
CA GLY A 100 5.53 -4.73 -1.96
C GLY A 100 6.68 -4.46 -2.90
N ARG A 101 6.43 -4.68 -4.20
CA ARG A 101 7.47 -4.47 -5.21
C ARG A 101 6.87 -4.29 -6.58
N VAL A 102 7.55 -3.51 -7.40
CA VAL A 102 7.20 -3.39 -8.81
C VAL A 102 7.73 -4.62 -9.53
N VAL A 103 6.88 -5.22 -10.37
CA VAL A 103 7.22 -6.40 -11.15
C VAL A 103 7.59 -6.01 -12.58
N SER A 104 6.87 -5.06 -13.16
CA SER A 104 7.16 -4.62 -14.51
C SER A 104 6.79 -3.17 -14.71
N ASN A 105 7.47 -2.52 -15.65
CA ASN A 105 7.19 -1.14 -16.03
C ASN A 105 7.19 -1.09 -17.55
N GLU A 106 6.03 -0.83 -18.14
CA GLU A 106 5.86 -0.74 -19.58
C GLU A 106 5.46 0.68 -20.01
N GLY A 107 5.98 1.68 -19.28
CA GLY A 107 5.70 3.06 -19.59
C GLY A 107 4.41 3.54 -18.96
N MET A 108 3.29 3.35 -19.67
CA MET A 108 2.00 3.77 -19.16
C MET A 108 1.47 2.85 -18.07
N TYR A 109 1.83 1.56 -18.12
CA TYR A 109 1.32 0.55 -17.19
C TYR A 109 2.46 -0.03 -16.37
N LEU A 110 2.24 -0.10 -15.07
CA LEU A 110 3.16 -0.78 -14.17
C LEU A 110 2.38 -1.86 -13.44
N THR A 111 3.04 -2.99 -13.20
CA THR A 111 2.45 -4.03 -12.36
C THR A 111 3.28 -4.16 -11.09
N ALA A 112 2.60 -4.47 -10.00
CA ALA A 112 3.22 -4.64 -8.70
C ALA A 112 2.56 -5.79 -7.97
N GLU A 113 3.24 -6.30 -6.97
CA GLU A 113 2.68 -7.35 -6.12
C GLU A 113 3.05 -7.06 -4.68
N ALA A 114 2.29 -7.63 -3.75
CA ALA A 114 2.53 -7.43 -2.32
C ALA A 114 1.97 -8.61 -1.54
N GLU A 115 2.49 -8.80 -0.34
CA GLU A 115 1.96 -9.81 0.58
C GLU A 115 1.99 -9.29 2.00
N LEU A 116 1.12 -9.85 2.82
CA LEU A 116 1.04 -9.58 4.26
C LEU A 116 1.20 -10.88 5.02
N ARG A 117 1.92 -10.81 6.14
CA ARG A 117 2.15 -11.96 7.02
C ARG A 117 1.80 -11.61 8.45
N SER A 118 1.38 -12.63 9.20
CA SER A 118 1.14 -12.48 10.63
C SER A 118 2.48 -12.42 11.36
N GLU A 119 2.43 -12.11 12.66
CA GLU A 119 3.66 -12.07 13.44
C GLU A 119 4.31 -13.44 13.58
N ARG A 120 3.58 -14.51 13.27
CA ARG A 120 4.14 -15.87 13.21
C ARG A 120 4.75 -16.20 11.85
N GLY A 121 4.67 -15.25 10.90
CA GLY A 121 5.19 -15.47 9.55
C GLY A 121 4.22 -16.14 8.61
N GLU A 122 2.99 -16.38 9.02
CA GLU A 122 2.00 -17.01 8.16
C GLU A 122 1.49 -16.03 7.12
N LEU A 123 1.34 -16.49 5.90
CA LEU A 123 0.86 -15.65 4.81
C LEU A 123 -0.65 -15.38 5.00
N ILE A 124 -1.00 -14.12 5.14
CA ILE A 124 -2.38 -13.70 5.41
C ILE A 124 -3.09 -13.34 4.11
N ALA A 125 -2.44 -12.57 3.26
CA ALA A 125 -3.05 -12.13 2.00
C ALA A 125 -1.96 -11.77 1.02
N THR A 126 -2.29 -11.91 -0.27
CA THR A 126 -1.42 -11.49 -1.36
C THR A 126 -2.23 -10.66 -2.33
N ALA A 127 -1.56 -9.82 -3.09
CA ALA A 127 -2.21 -9.03 -4.11
C ALA A 127 -1.27 -8.78 -5.27
N GLU A 128 -1.88 -8.56 -6.42
CA GLU A 128 -1.20 -8.05 -7.60
C GLU A 128 -2.07 -6.97 -8.19
N ALA A 129 -1.46 -5.96 -8.79
CA ALA A 129 -2.22 -4.84 -9.29
C ALA A 129 -1.54 -4.22 -10.50
N GLN A 130 -2.36 -3.63 -11.34
CA GLN A 130 -1.90 -2.79 -12.44
C GLN A 130 -2.14 -1.35 -12.06
N PHE A 131 -1.13 -0.51 -12.29
CA PHE A 131 -1.21 0.93 -12.10
C PHE A 131 -1.06 1.59 -13.45
N THR A 132 -1.85 2.62 -13.68
CA THR A 132 -1.83 3.35 -14.94
C THR A 132 -1.33 4.76 -14.69
N ARG A 133 -0.32 5.18 -15.47
CA ARG A 133 0.15 6.57 -15.44
C ARG A 133 -0.78 7.42 -16.29
N PHE A 134 -0.90 8.68 -15.91
CA PHE A 134 -1.72 9.61 -16.67
C PHE A 134 -1.12 11.01 -16.55
N GLN A 135 -1.48 11.85 -17.52
CA GLN A 135 -1.06 13.23 -17.51
C GLN A 135 -1.96 14.05 -16.60
N PRO A 136 -1.40 14.95 -15.80
CA PRO A 136 -2.24 15.85 -15.01
C PRO A 136 -3.15 16.67 -15.92
N LEU A 137 -4.38 16.89 -15.46
CA LEU A 137 -5.33 17.72 -16.18
C LEU A 137 -4.90 19.17 -16.12
N GLY A 138 -5.32 19.96 -17.11
CA GLY A 138 -5.08 21.40 -17.11
C GLY A 138 -3.70 21.83 -17.57
N ARG A 139 -3.00 20.99 -18.27
CA ARG A 139 -1.67 21.31 -18.78
C ARG A 139 -1.72 21.72 -20.23
#